data_343021f5ac30f17b8a08fe292582df79
#
_entry.id   343021f5ac30f17b8a08fe292582df79
#
_cell.length_a   1.000
_cell.length_b   1.000
_cell.length_c   1.000
_cell.angle_alpha   90.00
_cell.angle_beta   90.00
_cell.angle_gamma   90.00
#
_symmetry.space_group_name_H-M   'P 1'
#
loop_
_entity.id
_entity.type
_entity.pdbx_description
1 polymer ?
#
loop_
_entity_poly.entity_id
_entity_poly.type
_entity_poly.pdbx_seq_one_letter_code
_entity_poly.pdbx_strand_id
1 'polypeptide(L)'
;MDNEEVKKAFLELKTREDVAAILGIRERSLRYFLFKRRPDRLYKTFKITKRNGTERQISAPYREWKTIQRKLADVLSCVYTPKVCAYGFVPGKSIVGNAMQHTKRNLVLNIDLKDFFTQIHFGRIRGMLTKPPYSIGEEAATTIAQIACVNRVLPQGSPCSPILTNMICVPMDNSMMSLAKSFDCVYTRYADDITFSTFKKAFNPEIVYIDGEKICIGSKLEHILEKHNFSVNPEKLTLRRNSEHQEVTGLTVNVFPNLRRNYIRNLRAILDHCQKDGMFETAKSYISKGFCTNAAITAMLEDPEKQTTVEEWFVAVLKGKIEYIRQVKGAESLTYLSFAQKLNRLAGIDIFNVSALNRLDALAEKNTFILECNEGDTYDQGSAFYVPGIGLITSYHVVKSGGFFKAYKHESYPSKQEDVLGLSLKLIAADETIDYAVFATSISVEEEYALRIGDSANLRVGDQVTIIGYPNHQTGNTPFVQRCAITSKKTYLQAPLFTVSGRIIHGASGGVVLNSDYEVVGIIKGGIQTLGDDDTNENQGFVPIHLALEHMSTMEK
;
A
#
# COMPACT_ATOMS: atom_id res chain seq x y z
N MET A 1 -4.05 5.57 -35.49
CA MET A 1 -4.16 4.10 -35.59
C MET A 1 -4.56 3.59 -34.20
N ASP A 2 -5.51 2.69 -34.16
CA ASP A 2 -5.80 1.99 -32.91
C ASP A 2 -4.71 0.95 -32.61
N ASN A 3 -4.75 0.32 -31.41
CA ASN A 3 -3.70 -0.61 -31.00
C ASN A 3 -3.59 -1.85 -31.90
N GLU A 4 -4.69 -2.34 -32.46
CA GLU A 4 -4.69 -3.51 -33.34
C GLU A 4 -4.14 -3.16 -34.74
N GLU A 5 -4.43 -1.96 -35.25
CA GLU A 5 -3.84 -1.46 -36.48
C GLU A 5 -2.32 -1.32 -36.35
N VAL A 6 -1.83 -0.74 -35.24
CA VAL A 6 -0.38 -0.62 -34.96
C VAL A 6 0.27 -2.00 -34.89
N LYS A 7 -0.36 -2.96 -34.21
CA LYS A 7 0.14 -4.33 -34.11
C LYS A 7 0.23 -5.02 -35.47
N LYS A 8 -0.81 -4.88 -36.30
CA LYS A 8 -0.81 -5.43 -37.65
C LYS A 8 0.31 -4.80 -38.50
N ALA A 9 0.40 -3.48 -38.50
CA ALA A 9 1.46 -2.77 -39.22
C ALA A 9 2.87 -3.16 -38.76
N PHE A 10 3.04 -3.39 -37.44
CA PHE A 10 4.31 -3.86 -36.85
C PHE A 10 4.70 -5.24 -37.40
N LEU A 11 3.77 -6.18 -37.47
CA LEU A 11 4.05 -7.55 -37.97
C LEU A 11 4.36 -7.60 -39.47
N GLU A 12 4.02 -6.57 -40.23
CA GLU A 12 4.29 -6.43 -41.65
C GLU A 12 5.62 -5.71 -41.96
N LEU A 13 6.36 -5.21 -40.94
CA LEU A 13 7.61 -4.47 -41.10
C LEU A 13 8.68 -5.30 -41.83
N LYS A 14 9.26 -4.79 -42.88
CA LYS A 14 10.34 -5.43 -43.65
C LYS A 14 11.62 -4.60 -43.67
N THR A 15 11.49 -3.30 -43.85
CA THR A 15 12.59 -2.38 -44.14
C THR A 15 12.77 -1.33 -43.03
N ARG A 16 13.85 -0.55 -43.09
CA ARG A 16 14.07 0.61 -42.22
C ARG A 16 13.06 1.72 -42.50
N GLU A 17 12.64 1.86 -43.74
CA GLU A 17 11.60 2.80 -44.17
C GLU A 17 10.30 2.50 -43.45
N ASP A 18 9.89 1.24 -43.38
CA ASP A 18 8.69 0.82 -42.66
C ASP A 18 8.81 1.15 -41.16
N VAL A 19 9.98 0.91 -40.54
CA VAL A 19 10.24 1.29 -39.16
C VAL A 19 10.15 2.80 -38.97
N ALA A 20 10.69 3.58 -39.87
CA ALA A 20 10.60 5.04 -39.79
C ALA A 20 9.13 5.51 -39.92
N ALA A 21 8.37 4.90 -40.84
CA ALA A 21 6.95 5.22 -41.06
C ALA A 21 6.09 4.92 -39.79
N ILE A 22 6.22 3.73 -39.19
CA ILE A 22 5.44 3.37 -37.99
C ILE A 22 5.80 4.25 -36.78
N LEU A 23 7.07 4.71 -36.70
CA LEU A 23 7.51 5.65 -35.66
C LEU A 23 7.09 7.11 -35.97
N GLY A 24 6.50 7.40 -37.15
CA GLY A 24 6.13 8.74 -37.58
C GLY A 24 7.34 9.69 -37.66
N ILE A 25 8.44 9.22 -38.25
CA ILE A 25 9.67 9.99 -38.48
C ILE A 25 10.15 9.82 -39.91
N ARG A 26 10.89 10.81 -40.41
CA ARG A 26 11.48 10.72 -41.78
C ARG A 26 12.61 9.69 -41.77
N GLU A 27 12.64 8.78 -42.75
CA GLU A 27 13.71 7.78 -42.89
C GLU A 27 15.11 8.43 -42.86
N ARG A 28 15.29 9.52 -43.61
CA ARG A 28 16.56 10.29 -43.65
C ARG A 28 17.01 10.72 -42.24
N SER A 29 16.07 11.10 -41.39
CA SER A 29 16.37 11.45 -39.99
C SER A 29 16.79 10.23 -39.18
N LEU A 30 16.07 9.12 -39.29
CA LEU A 30 16.43 7.88 -38.64
C LEU A 30 17.82 7.40 -39.05
N ARG A 31 18.10 7.37 -40.36
CA ARG A 31 19.41 7.01 -40.94
C ARG A 31 20.54 7.90 -40.43
N TYR A 32 20.29 9.22 -40.29
CA TYR A 32 21.26 10.15 -39.71
C TYR A 32 21.61 9.78 -38.25
N PHE A 33 20.62 9.49 -37.42
CA PHE A 33 20.84 9.09 -36.04
C PHE A 33 21.59 7.75 -35.94
N LEU A 34 21.25 6.77 -36.76
CA LEU A 34 21.83 5.43 -36.72
C LEU A 34 23.28 5.37 -37.22
N PHE A 35 23.61 6.15 -38.27
CA PHE A 35 24.89 5.97 -39.01
C PHE A 35 25.82 7.18 -39.03
N LYS A 36 25.30 8.38 -38.73
CA LYS A 36 26.12 9.60 -38.79
C LYS A 36 26.37 10.21 -37.41
N ARG A 37 25.48 9.98 -36.46
CA ARG A 37 25.62 10.54 -35.13
C ARG A 37 26.37 9.56 -34.21
N ARG A 38 27.43 10.04 -33.56
CA ARG A 38 28.26 9.20 -32.65
C ARG A 38 27.50 8.86 -31.37
N PRO A 39 27.75 7.66 -30.74
CA PRO A 39 27.06 7.23 -29.50
C PRO A 39 27.20 8.24 -28.35
N ASP A 40 28.33 8.91 -28.19
CA ASP A 40 28.59 9.95 -27.21
C ASP A 40 27.69 11.19 -27.36
N ARG A 41 27.16 11.41 -28.54
CA ARG A 41 26.18 12.47 -28.86
C ARG A 41 24.73 11.99 -28.83
N LEU A 42 24.50 10.71 -28.64
CA LEU A 42 23.16 10.11 -28.47
C LEU A 42 22.83 9.85 -26.99
N TYR A 43 23.84 9.59 -26.17
CA TYR A 43 23.65 9.25 -24.75
C TYR A 43 24.58 10.05 -23.85
N LYS A 44 24.04 10.48 -22.71
CA LYS A 44 24.83 10.93 -21.56
C LYS A 44 25.03 9.74 -20.64
N THR A 45 26.30 9.35 -20.44
CA THR A 45 26.65 8.25 -19.52
C THR A 45 27.14 8.82 -18.21
N PHE A 46 26.61 8.33 -17.09
CA PHE A 46 27.03 8.68 -15.74
C PHE A 46 26.89 7.49 -14.81
N LYS A 47 27.55 7.54 -13.66
CA LYS A 47 27.53 6.49 -12.67
C LYS A 47 26.67 6.90 -11.47
N ILE A 48 25.92 5.95 -10.93
CA ILE A 48 25.15 6.11 -9.69
C ILE A 48 25.68 5.10 -8.68
N THR A 49 26.06 5.57 -7.51
CA THR A 49 26.50 4.69 -6.41
C THR A 49 25.30 3.97 -5.81
N LYS A 50 25.35 2.65 -5.76
CA LYS A 50 24.34 1.81 -5.08
C LYS A 50 24.56 1.88 -3.56
N ARG A 51 23.55 1.45 -2.78
CA ARG A 51 23.62 1.41 -1.30
C ARG A 51 24.78 0.56 -0.75
N ASN A 52 25.23 -0.43 -1.50
CA ASN A 52 26.38 -1.29 -1.15
C ASN A 52 27.75 -0.72 -1.60
N GLY A 53 27.80 0.53 -2.04
CA GLY A 53 29.02 1.19 -2.50
C GLY A 53 29.44 0.85 -3.94
N THR A 54 28.80 -0.12 -4.61
CA THR A 54 29.09 -0.43 -6.01
C THR A 54 28.46 0.60 -6.95
N GLU A 55 29.10 0.81 -8.12
CA GLU A 55 28.62 1.76 -9.12
C GLU A 55 27.68 1.10 -10.13
N ARG A 56 26.65 1.83 -10.55
CA ARG A 56 25.77 1.47 -11.66
C ARG A 56 25.95 2.51 -12.77
N GLN A 57 26.30 2.05 -13.95
CA GLN A 57 26.39 2.91 -15.13
C GLN A 57 25.01 3.10 -15.76
N ILE A 58 24.61 4.36 -15.93
CA ILE A 58 23.38 4.77 -16.59
C ILE A 58 23.73 5.43 -17.91
N SER A 59 23.08 5.02 -18.98
CA SER A 59 23.18 5.64 -20.31
C SER A 59 21.83 6.26 -20.65
N ALA A 60 21.67 7.54 -20.34
CA ALA A 60 20.44 8.29 -20.59
C ALA A 60 20.49 8.90 -22.01
N PRO A 61 19.52 8.61 -22.88
CA PRO A 61 19.47 9.19 -24.22
C PRO A 61 19.17 10.69 -24.16
N TYR A 62 19.81 11.48 -25.05
CA TYR A 62 19.47 12.90 -25.25
C TYR A 62 18.07 13.05 -25.83
N ARG A 63 17.48 14.25 -25.68
CA ARG A 63 16.06 14.54 -25.93
C ARG A 63 15.54 13.99 -27.26
N GLU A 64 16.24 14.25 -28.38
CA GLU A 64 15.79 13.80 -29.70
C GLU A 64 15.77 12.27 -29.82
N TRP A 65 16.86 11.62 -29.37
CA TRP A 65 16.96 10.16 -29.40
C TRP A 65 16.00 9.50 -28.44
N LYS A 66 15.81 10.10 -27.27
CA LYS A 66 14.81 9.67 -26.28
C LYS A 66 13.40 9.70 -26.84
N THR A 67 13.07 10.69 -27.67
CA THR A 67 11.75 10.77 -28.34
C THR A 67 11.55 9.62 -29.32
N ILE A 68 12.55 9.26 -30.10
CA ILE A 68 12.49 8.11 -31.04
C ILE A 68 12.29 6.81 -30.25
N GLN A 69 13.04 6.63 -29.15
CA GLN A 69 12.92 5.44 -28.30
C GLN A 69 11.60 5.37 -27.55
N ARG A 70 10.97 6.49 -27.18
CA ARG A 70 9.61 6.50 -26.62
C ARG A 70 8.58 6.05 -27.65
N LYS A 71 8.64 6.59 -28.88
CA LYS A 71 7.75 6.15 -29.96
C LYS A 71 7.91 4.65 -30.23
N LEU A 72 9.15 4.13 -30.18
CA LEU A 72 9.38 2.70 -30.30
C LEU A 72 8.75 1.94 -29.12
N ALA A 73 8.90 2.42 -27.88
CA ALA A 73 8.29 1.80 -26.71
C ALA A 73 6.76 1.79 -26.82
N ASP A 74 6.14 2.87 -27.30
CA ASP A 74 4.70 2.98 -27.50
C ASP A 74 4.22 1.95 -28.55
N VAL A 75 4.89 1.83 -29.68
CA VAL A 75 4.60 0.81 -30.71
C VAL A 75 4.74 -0.61 -30.14
N LEU A 76 5.84 -0.90 -29.43
CA LEU A 76 6.07 -2.21 -28.84
C LEU A 76 5.01 -2.54 -27.77
N SER A 77 4.47 -1.54 -27.06
CA SER A 77 3.42 -1.74 -26.07
C SER A 77 2.09 -2.20 -26.70
N CYS A 78 1.81 -1.83 -27.94
CA CYS A 78 0.66 -2.34 -28.70
C CYS A 78 0.85 -3.80 -29.16
N VAL A 79 2.10 -4.24 -29.29
CA VAL A 79 2.45 -5.58 -29.81
C VAL A 79 2.65 -6.60 -28.71
N TYR A 80 3.18 -6.18 -27.57
CA TYR A 80 3.51 -7.06 -26.46
C TYR A 80 2.31 -7.36 -25.57
N THR A 81 2.01 -8.65 -25.36
CA THR A 81 1.03 -9.10 -24.38
C THR A 81 1.75 -9.57 -23.11
N PRO A 82 1.62 -8.84 -21.99
CA PRO A 82 2.30 -9.20 -20.74
C PRO A 82 1.89 -10.56 -20.20
N LYS A 83 2.86 -11.34 -19.73
CA LYS A 83 2.57 -12.58 -18.99
C LYS A 83 1.99 -12.28 -17.62
N VAL A 84 1.15 -13.18 -17.10
CA VAL A 84 0.51 -13.02 -15.78
C VAL A 84 1.54 -12.88 -14.65
N CYS A 85 2.67 -13.57 -14.76
CA CYS A 85 3.77 -13.56 -13.81
C CYS A 85 4.68 -12.32 -13.88
N ALA A 86 4.65 -11.55 -14.97
CA ALA A 86 5.46 -10.35 -15.13
C ALA A 86 4.77 -9.14 -14.48
N TYR A 87 5.42 -8.53 -13.49
CA TYR A 87 4.91 -7.36 -12.75
C TYR A 87 5.71 -6.09 -13.01
N GLY A 88 7.02 -6.20 -13.21
CA GLY A 88 7.87 -5.03 -13.52
C GLY A 88 7.61 -4.49 -14.92
N PHE A 89 7.52 -3.17 -15.05
CA PHE A 89 7.33 -2.45 -16.31
C PHE A 89 6.05 -2.83 -17.09
N VAL A 90 5.02 -3.26 -16.39
CA VAL A 90 3.72 -3.62 -16.96
C VAL A 90 2.67 -2.61 -16.49
N PRO A 91 1.98 -1.90 -17.41
CA PRO A 91 0.91 -0.98 -17.05
C PRO A 91 -0.17 -1.67 -16.19
N GLY A 92 -0.67 -0.98 -15.17
CA GLY A 92 -1.70 -1.49 -14.26
C GLY A 92 -1.20 -2.51 -13.22
N LYS A 93 0.06 -2.98 -13.29
CA LYS A 93 0.67 -3.82 -12.26
C LYS A 93 1.56 -3.00 -11.32
N SER A 94 1.72 -3.48 -10.08
CA SER A 94 2.46 -2.78 -9.04
C SER A 94 3.32 -3.72 -8.20
N ILE A 95 4.23 -3.14 -7.40
CA ILE A 95 5.00 -3.88 -6.40
C ILE A 95 4.09 -4.54 -5.36
N VAL A 96 2.95 -3.90 -5.02
CA VAL A 96 1.95 -4.44 -4.09
C VAL A 96 1.28 -5.67 -4.70
N GLY A 97 0.83 -5.58 -5.96
CA GLY A 97 0.25 -6.70 -6.69
C GLY A 97 1.21 -7.89 -6.81
N ASN A 98 2.50 -7.61 -7.04
CA ASN A 98 3.56 -8.63 -7.03
C ASN A 98 3.70 -9.29 -5.65
N ALA A 99 3.86 -8.50 -4.60
CA ALA A 99 4.00 -8.96 -3.22
C ALA A 99 2.79 -9.78 -2.75
N MET A 100 1.57 -9.40 -3.17
CA MET A 100 0.33 -10.09 -2.82
C MET A 100 0.32 -11.57 -3.25
N GLN A 101 0.99 -11.93 -4.35
CA GLN A 101 1.08 -13.31 -4.83
C GLN A 101 1.85 -14.23 -3.85
N HIS A 102 2.68 -13.63 -2.99
CA HIS A 102 3.61 -14.34 -2.12
C HIS A 102 3.28 -14.19 -0.62
N THR A 103 2.09 -13.68 -0.29
CA THR A 103 1.66 -13.53 1.11
C THR A 103 1.35 -14.87 1.78
N LYS A 104 1.57 -14.94 3.10
CA LYS A 104 1.25 -16.11 3.96
C LYS A 104 1.90 -17.41 3.50
N ARG A 105 3.05 -17.36 2.81
CA ARG A 105 3.78 -18.55 2.32
C ARG A 105 4.73 -19.08 3.38
N ASN A 106 4.90 -20.39 3.44
CA ASN A 106 5.89 -20.99 4.35
C ASN A 106 7.31 -20.64 3.96
N LEU A 107 7.58 -20.56 2.66
CA LEU A 107 8.89 -20.26 2.10
C LEU A 107 8.78 -19.24 0.97
N VAL A 108 9.70 -18.29 0.95
CA VAL A 108 9.90 -17.33 -0.14
C VAL A 108 11.37 -17.36 -0.56
N LEU A 109 11.60 -17.58 -1.84
CA LEU A 109 12.90 -17.56 -2.50
C LEU A 109 12.95 -16.35 -3.42
N ASN A 110 13.92 -15.45 -3.20
CA ASN A 110 14.20 -14.34 -4.09
C ASN A 110 15.53 -14.54 -4.81
N ILE A 111 15.52 -14.26 -6.10
CA ILE A 111 16.64 -14.44 -7.03
C ILE A 111 16.82 -13.14 -7.80
N ASP A 112 18.01 -12.57 -7.82
CA ASP A 112 18.37 -11.40 -8.61
C ASP A 112 19.19 -11.86 -9.83
N LEU A 113 18.79 -11.43 -11.03
CA LEU A 113 19.53 -11.75 -12.25
C LEU A 113 20.71 -10.79 -12.39
N LYS A 114 21.92 -11.37 -12.50
CA LYS A 114 23.15 -10.60 -12.65
C LYS A 114 23.15 -9.85 -13.98
N ASP A 115 23.50 -8.58 -13.94
CA ASP A 115 23.70 -7.74 -15.13
C ASP A 115 22.58 -7.82 -16.17
N PHE A 116 21.34 -7.91 -15.72
CA PHE A 116 20.13 -8.23 -16.50
C PHE A 116 20.02 -7.47 -17.83
N PHE A 117 20.17 -6.15 -17.84
CA PHE A 117 20.04 -5.35 -19.06
C PHE A 117 21.21 -5.60 -20.03
N THR A 118 22.43 -5.73 -19.53
CA THR A 118 23.63 -5.91 -20.36
C THR A 118 23.77 -7.33 -20.91
N GLN A 119 23.10 -8.31 -20.29
CA GLN A 119 22.97 -9.66 -20.84
C GLN A 119 22.02 -9.70 -22.06
N ILE A 120 21.21 -8.66 -22.26
CA ILE A 120 20.36 -8.53 -23.45
C ILE A 120 21.11 -7.71 -24.51
N HIS A 121 21.80 -8.42 -25.39
CA HIS A 121 22.56 -7.82 -26.46
C HIS A 121 21.75 -7.69 -27.76
N PHE A 122 22.26 -6.89 -28.69
CA PHE A 122 21.69 -6.61 -30.01
C PHE A 122 21.16 -7.87 -30.73
N GLY A 123 21.97 -8.96 -30.76
CA GLY A 123 21.60 -10.19 -31.45
C GLY A 123 20.39 -10.89 -30.85
N ARG A 124 20.19 -10.80 -29.53
CA ARG A 124 19.00 -11.36 -28.87
C ARG A 124 17.73 -10.61 -29.29
N ILE A 125 17.79 -9.26 -29.35
CA ILE A 125 16.65 -8.43 -29.78
C ILE A 125 16.32 -8.73 -31.23
N ARG A 126 17.31 -8.67 -32.14
CA ARG A 126 17.12 -8.99 -33.55
C ARG A 126 16.55 -10.41 -33.71
N GLY A 127 17.16 -11.40 -33.08
CA GLY A 127 16.73 -12.80 -33.16
C GLY A 127 15.32 -13.06 -32.59
N MET A 128 14.88 -12.33 -31.57
CA MET A 128 13.52 -12.38 -31.07
C MET A 128 12.54 -11.83 -32.11
N LEU A 129 12.86 -10.71 -32.73
CA LEU A 129 11.97 -10.01 -33.66
C LEU A 129 11.83 -10.74 -35.02
N THR A 130 12.87 -11.47 -35.46
CA THR A 130 12.84 -12.25 -36.69
C THR A 130 12.17 -13.63 -36.55
N LYS A 131 11.82 -14.03 -35.34
CA LYS A 131 11.18 -15.33 -35.05
C LYS A 131 9.72 -15.14 -34.58
N PRO A 132 8.89 -16.21 -34.68
CA PRO A 132 7.57 -16.18 -34.09
C PRO A 132 7.60 -15.77 -32.60
N PRO A 133 6.64 -15.00 -32.14
CA PRO A 133 5.38 -14.58 -32.83
C PRO A 133 5.51 -13.32 -33.70
N TYR A 134 6.66 -12.65 -33.75
CA TYR A 134 6.81 -11.37 -34.46
C TYR A 134 7.11 -11.56 -35.94
N SER A 135 8.12 -12.34 -36.28
CA SER A 135 8.51 -12.72 -37.67
C SER A 135 8.65 -11.54 -38.63
N ILE A 136 9.12 -10.38 -38.16
CA ILE A 136 9.35 -9.19 -39.00
C ILE A 136 10.61 -9.35 -39.85
N GLY A 137 10.72 -8.54 -40.91
CA GLY A 137 11.88 -8.57 -41.81
C GLY A 137 13.21 -8.28 -41.13
N GLU A 138 14.29 -8.87 -41.62
CA GLU A 138 15.61 -8.79 -40.99
C GLU A 138 16.15 -7.36 -40.90
N GLU A 139 15.89 -6.52 -41.92
CA GLU A 139 16.32 -5.11 -41.92
C GLU A 139 15.53 -4.31 -40.87
N ALA A 140 14.22 -4.53 -40.76
CA ALA A 140 13.39 -3.89 -39.76
C ALA A 140 13.82 -4.30 -38.35
N ALA A 141 14.02 -5.60 -38.09
CA ALA A 141 14.50 -6.13 -36.80
C ALA A 141 15.89 -5.58 -36.43
N THR A 142 16.78 -5.46 -37.41
CA THR A 142 18.11 -4.86 -37.24
C THR A 142 18.00 -3.39 -36.87
N THR A 143 17.14 -2.65 -37.55
CA THR A 143 16.89 -1.22 -37.29
C THR A 143 16.34 -1.00 -35.88
N ILE A 144 15.34 -1.80 -35.45
CA ILE A 144 14.79 -1.74 -34.08
C ILE A 144 15.87 -2.06 -33.05
N ALA A 145 16.66 -3.09 -33.27
CA ALA A 145 17.76 -3.44 -32.37
C ALA A 145 18.85 -2.35 -32.28
N GLN A 146 19.11 -1.62 -33.40
CA GLN A 146 20.00 -0.46 -33.41
C GLN A 146 19.44 0.73 -32.63
N ILE A 147 18.13 1.00 -32.73
CA ILE A 147 17.47 2.04 -31.92
C ILE A 147 17.54 1.72 -30.41
N ALA A 148 17.39 0.45 -30.08
CA ALA A 148 17.30 0.01 -28.68
C ALA A 148 18.66 -0.07 -27.96
N CYS A 149 19.74 -0.46 -28.66
CA CYS A 149 21.03 -0.76 -28.06
C CYS A 149 22.02 0.41 -28.13
N VAL A 150 22.89 0.48 -27.12
CA VAL A 150 24.13 1.26 -27.14
C VAL A 150 25.30 0.31 -26.86
N ASN A 151 26.41 0.43 -27.59
CA ASN A 151 27.55 -0.48 -27.48
C ASN A 151 27.13 -1.97 -27.57
N ARG A 152 26.15 -2.28 -28.43
CA ARG A 152 25.59 -3.61 -28.69
C ARG A 152 24.83 -4.25 -27.52
N VAL A 153 24.54 -3.53 -26.45
CA VAL A 153 23.74 -4.03 -25.30
C VAL A 153 22.59 -3.09 -24.98
N LEU A 154 21.58 -3.60 -24.30
CA LEU A 154 20.41 -2.81 -23.89
C LEU A 154 20.81 -1.87 -22.74
N PRO A 155 20.68 -0.54 -22.90
CA PRO A 155 21.12 0.42 -21.89
C PRO A 155 20.14 0.52 -20.71
N GLN A 156 20.69 0.73 -19.51
CA GLN A 156 19.90 1.21 -18.39
C GLN A 156 19.66 2.72 -18.54
N GLY A 157 18.39 3.11 -18.73
CA GLY A 157 17.96 4.51 -18.89
C GLY A 157 17.28 4.83 -20.21
N SER A 158 17.21 3.89 -21.16
CA SER A 158 16.42 4.05 -22.39
C SER A 158 14.94 3.75 -22.17
N PRO A 159 14.02 4.53 -22.77
CA PRO A 159 12.58 4.30 -22.67
C PRO A 159 12.09 2.94 -23.19
N CYS A 160 12.74 2.37 -24.21
CA CYS A 160 12.34 1.10 -24.80
C CYS A 160 12.96 -0.13 -24.09
N SER A 161 13.98 0.05 -23.25
CA SER A 161 14.62 -1.06 -22.55
C SER A 161 13.65 -1.87 -21.68
N PRO A 162 12.76 -1.26 -20.88
CA PRO A 162 11.83 -2.00 -20.03
C PRO A 162 10.91 -2.97 -20.78
N ILE A 163 10.30 -2.52 -21.88
CA ILE A 163 9.40 -3.38 -22.65
C ILE A 163 10.15 -4.48 -23.39
N LEU A 164 11.32 -4.18 -23.96
CA LEU A 164 12.15 -5.17 -24.66
C LEU A 164 12.66 -6.24 -23.70
N THR A 165 12.98 -5.91 -22.44
CA THR A 165 13.33 -6.92 -21.43
C THR A 165 12.17 -7.88 -21.19
N ASN A 166 10.95 -7.37 -21.09
CA ASN A 166 9.77 -8.21 -20.90
C ASN A 166 9.51 -9.11 -22.10
N MET A 167 9.63 -8.59 -23.34
CA MET A 167 9.47 -9.37 -24.57
C MET A 167 10.50 -10.52 -24.65
N ILE A 168 11.76 -10.24 -24.34
CA ILE A 168 12.86 -11.23 -24.32
C ILE A 168 12.63 -12.31 -23.25
N CYS A 169 12.04 -11.95 -22.12
CA CYS A 169 11.82 -12.88 -21.02
C CYS A 169 10.60 -13.81 -21.21
N VAL A 170 9.74 -13.60 -22.21
CA VAL A 170 8.54 -14.41 -22.43
C VAL A 170 8.82 -15.92 -22.44
N PRO A 171 9.82 -16.45 -23.20
CA PRO A 171 10.12 -17.88 -23.20
C PRO A 171 10.63 -18.39 -21.82
N MET A 172 11.44 -17.59 -21.15
CA MET A 172 11.92 -17.90 -19.79
C MET A 172 10.74 -17.93 -18.80
N ASP A 173 9.87 -16.93 -18.84
CA ASP A 173 8.68 -16.86 -17.97
C ASP A 173 7.77 -18.07 -18.17
N ASN A 174 7.58 -18.54 -19.41
CA ASN A 174 6.80 -19.75 -19.69
C ASN A 174 7.45 -20.99 -19.03
N SER A 175 8.76 -21.14 -19.14
CA SER A 175 9.49 -22.25 -18.53
C SER A 175 9.46 -22.20 -17.00
N MET A 176 9.60 -20.99 -16.43
CA MET A 176 9.54 -20.76 -14.98
C MET A 176 8.15 -21.02 -14.39
N MET A 177 7.08 -20.59 -15.10
CA MET A 177 5.69 -20.88 -14.69
C MET A 177 5.41 -22.38 -14.72
N SER A 178 5.93 -23.10 -15.74
CA SER A 178 5.80 -24.55 -15.83
C SER A 178 6.53 -25.25 -14.68
N LEU A 179 7.77 -24.82 -14.39
CA LEU A 179 8.55 -25.33 -13.27
C LEU A 179 7.83 -25.09 -11.93
N ALA A 180 7.31 -23.87 -11.71
CA ALA A 180 6.59 -23.51 -10.50
C ALA A 180 5.34 -24.39 -10.32
N LYS A 181 4.57 -24.58 -11.38
CA LYS A 181 3.37 -25.45 -11.38
C LYS A 181 3.70 -26.90 -11.05
N SER A 182 4.81 -27.44 -11.57
CA SER A 182 5.23 -28.83 -11.33
C SER A 182 5.55 -29.12 -9.86
N PHE A 183 5.89 -28.10 -9.09
CA PHE A 183 6.31 -28.24 -7.69
C PHE A 183 5.41 -27.48 -6.69
N ASP A 184 4.21 -27.07 -7.10
CA ASP A 184 3.22 -26.33 -6.29
C ASP A 184 3.81 -25.03 -5.71
N CYS A 185 4.49 -24.29 -6.56
CA CYS A 185 5.04 -22.97 -6.25
C CYS A 185 4.33 -21.87 -7.02
N VAL A 186 4.37 -20.67 -6.49
CA VAL A 186 4.02 -19.43 -7.21
C VAL A 186 5.31 -18.81 -7.72
N TYR A 187 5.30 -18.37 -8.96
CA TYR A 187 6.38 -17.66 -9.63
C TYR A 187 5.93 -16.29 -10.08
N THR A 188 6.71 -15.25 -9.77
CA THR A 188 6.57 -13.93 -10.37
C THR A 188 7.94 -13.32 -10.69
N ARG A 189 7.92 -12.33 -11.61
CA ARG A 189 9.11 -11.57 -11.98
C ARG A 189 8.82 -10.07 -11.98
N TYR A 190 9.67 -9.33 -11.29
CA TYR A 190 9.68 -7.86 -11.33
C TYR A 190 11.02 -7.37 -11.89
N ALA A 191 11.08 -7.13 -13.21
CA ALA A 191 12.32 -6.85 -13.94
C ALA A 191 13.35 -7.97 -13.80
N ASP A 192 14.45 -7.71 -13.09
CA ASP A 192 15.53 -8.65 -12.75
C ASP A 192 15.27 -9.45 -11.46
N ASP A 193 14.29 -9.03 -10.65
CA ASP A 193 13.92 -9.75 -9.43
C ASP A 193 12.94 -10.89 -9.75
N ILE A 194 13.31 -12.11 -9.46
CA ILE A 194 12.50 -13.32 -9.57
C ILE A 194 12.13 -13.77 -8.16
N THR A 195 10.85 -14.12 -7.96
CA THR A 195 10.38 -14.68 -6.70
C THR A 195 9.65 -16.00 -6.91
N PHE A 196 10.02 -17.01 -6.14
CA PHE A 196 9.25 -18.24 -5.94
C PHE A 196 8.73 -18.32 -4.51
N SER A 197 7.53 -18.85 -4.33
CA SER A 197 7.01 -19.10 -2.97
C SER A 197 6.15 -20.36 -2.94
N THR A 198 6.07 -20.99 -1.75
CA THR A 198 5.30 -22.22 -1.57
C THR A 198 4.71 -22.32 -0.16
N PHE A 199 3.63 -23.08 -0.01
CA PHE A 199 3.07 -23.50 1.27
C PHE A 199 3.74 -24.78 1.83
N LYS A 200 4.60 -25.45 1.04
CA LYS A 200 5.33 -26.64 1.50
C LYS A 200 6.36 -26.25 2.55
N LYS A 201 6.77 -27.24 3.36
CA LYS A 201 7.81 -27.06 4.40
C LYS A 201 9.22 -26.95 3.81
N ALA A 202 9.42 -27.40 2.56
CA ALA A 202 10.66 -27.30 1.80
C ALA A 202 10.37 -27.10 0.31
N PHE A 203 11.24 -26.37 -0.38
CA PHE A 203 11.26 -26.37 -1.85
C PHE A 203 11.78 -27.72 -2.36
N ASN A 204 11.39 -28.06 -3.58
CA ASN A 204 12.04 -29.18 -4.28
C ASN A 204 13.51 -28.81 -4.56
N PRO A 205 14.47 -29.73 -4.31
CA PRO A 205 15.90 -29.50 -4.56
C PRO A 205 16.25 -29.10 -6.00
N GLU A 206 15.38 -29.40 -6.97
CA GLU A 206 15.55 -28.97 -8.36
C GLU A 206 15.26 -27.47 -8.58
N ILE A 207 14.64 -26.79 -7.60
CA ILE A 207 14.48 -25.34 -7.59
C ILE A 207 15.56 -24.69 -6.73
N VAL A 208 15.68 -25.12 -5.48
CA VAL A 208 16.65 -24.59 -4.51
C VAL A 208 16.96 -25.63 -3.45
N TYR A 209 18.22 -25.71 -3.03
CA TYR A 209 18.67 -26.55 -1.94
C TYR A 209 19.68 -25.80 -1.06
N ILE A 210 19.93 -26.33 0.13
CA ILE A 210 20.89 -25.77 1.07
C ILE A 210 22.06 -26.74 1.16
N ASP A 211 23.27 -26.23 0.91
CA ASP A 211 24.53 -26.97 1.05
C ASP A 211 25.35 -26.30 2.16
N GLY A 212 25.35 -26.91 3.34
CA GLY A 212 25.89 -26.32 4.55
C GLY A 212 25.11 -25.03 4.91
N GLU A 213 25.78 -23.89 4.86
CA GLU A 213 25.16 -22.56 5.09
C GLU A 213 24.77 -21.84 3.79
N LYS A 214 25.10 -22.39 2.63
CA LYS A 214 24.88 -21.76 1.33
C LYS A 214 23.54 -22.15 0.74
N ILE A 215 22.84 -21.18 0.20
CA ILE A 215 21.65 -21.38 -0.62
C ILE A 215 22.13 -21.56 -2.06
N CYS A 216 21.77 -22.68 -2.68
CA CYS A 216 22.14 -23.03 -4.04
C CYS A 216 20.88 -23.21 -4.90
N ILE A 217 20.89 -22.69 -6.13
CA ILE A 217 19.81 -22.95 -7.09
C ILE A 217 19.85 -24.40 -7.54
N GLY A 218 18.67 -25.00 -7.73
CA GLY A 218 18.55 -26.38 -8.19
C GLY A 218 18.76 -26.51 -9.70
N SER A 219 19.10 -27.72 -10.13
CA SER A 219 19.51 -28.01 -11.50
C SER A 219 18.48 -27.63 -12.58
N LYS A 220 17.18 -27.83 -12.33
CA LYS A 220 16.15 -27.42 -13.31
C LYS A 220 16.03 -25.91 -13.45
N LEU A 221 16.10 -25.20 -12.32
CA LEU A 221 16.05 -23.73 -12.33
C LEU A 221 17.29 -23.16 -13.04
N GLU A 222 18.47 -23.67 -12.71
CA GLU A 222 19.74 -23.29 -13.34
C GLU A 222 19.71 -23.53 -14.86
N HIS A 223 19.31 -24.72 -15.30
CA HIS A 223 19.19 -25.06 -16.71
C HIS A 223 18.25 -24.11 -17.47
N ILE A 224 17.11 -23.70 -16.87
CA ILE A 224 16.20 -22.72 -17.50
C ILE A 224 16.91 -21.38 -17.66
N LEU A 225 17.62 -20.90 -16.63
CA LEU A 225 18.32 -19.62 -16.70
C LEU A 225 19.43 -19.64 -17.75
N GLU A 226 20.25 -20.67 -17.78
CA GLU A 226 21.31 -20.87 -18.77
C GLU A 226 20.77 -20.95 -20.20
N LYS A 227 19.72 -21.75 -20.43
CA LYS A 227 19.03 -21.87 -21.72
C LYS A 227 18.58 -20.51 -22.26
N HIS A 228 18.19 -19.61 -21.37
CA HIS A 228 17.77 -18.26 -21.73
C HIS A 228 18.86 -17.20 -21.57
N ASN A 229 20.13 -17.62 -21.40
CA ASN A 229 21.31 -16.76 -21.26
C ASN A 229 21.14 -15.71 -20.14
N PHE A 230 20.73 -16.15 -18.96
CA PHE A 230 20.74 -15.38 -17.73
C PHE A 230 21.51 -16.11 -16.65
N SER A 231 22.12 -15.35 -15.74
CA SER A 231 22.84 -15.87 -14.59
C SER A 231 22.34 -15.23 -13.29
N VAL A 232 22.43 -15.97 -12.20
CA VAL A 232 22.03 -15.52 -10.86
C VAL A 232 23.14 -14.70 -10.22
N ASN A 233 22.78 -13.72 -9.42
CA ASN A 233 23.69 -13.07 -8.50
C ASN A 233 23.67 -13.84 -7.15
N PRO A 234 24.73 -14.64 -6.83
CA PRO A 234 24.71 -15.48 -5.64
C PRO A 234 24.63 -14.69 -4.32
N GLU A 235 25.17 -13.47 -4.29
CA GLU A 235 25.17 -12.62 -3.09
C GLU A 235 23.79 -12.11 -2.72
N LYS A 236 22.85 -12.11 -3.66
CA LYS A 236 21.48 -11.63 -3.47
C LYS A 236 20.44 -12.76 -3.42
N LEU A 237 20.89 -14.01 -3.53
CA LEU A 237 20.00 -15.16 -3.38
C LEU A 237 19.55 -15.29 -1.93
N THR A 238 18.25 -15.27 -1.70
CA THR A 238 17.69 -15.36 -0.34
C THR A 238 16.54 -16.36 -0.28
N LEU A 239 16.56 -17.22 0.74
CA LEU A 239 15.47 -18.14 1.08
C LEU A 239 15.02 -17.82 2.51
N ARG A 240 13.73 -17.50 2.70
CA ARG A 240 13.17 -17.09 3.99
C ARG A 240 11.97 -17.94 4.36
N ARG A 241 11.94 -18.39 5.61
CA ARG A 241 10.81 -19.09 6.23
C ARG A 241 9.78 -18.10 6.76
N ASN A 242 8.55 -18.55 6.99
CA ASN A 242 7.47 -17.73 7.56
C ASN A 242 7.77 -17.24 8.99
N SER A 243 8.64 -17.92 9.74
CA SER A 243 9.16 -17.47 11.04
C SER A 243 10.17 -16.31 10.92
N GLU A 244 10.68 -16.03 9.72
CA GLU A 244 11.63 -14.98 9.42
C GLU A 244 10.93 -13.83 8.69
N HIS A 245 11.63 -12.71 8.53
CA HIS A 245 11.16 -11.60 7.72
C HIS A 245 11.19 -11.96 6.24
N GLN A 246 10.01 -12.19 5.65
CA GLN A 246 9.83 -12.44 4.22
C GLN A 246 9.57 -11.12 3.50
N GLU A 247 10.28 -10.90 2.41
CA GLU A 247 10.18 -9.68 1.61
C GLU A 247 10.11 -10.00 0.12
N VAL A 248 9.26 -9.26 -0.62
CA VAL A 248 9.15 -9.30 -2.08
C VAL A 248 9.07 -7.88 -2.60
N THR A 249 9.95 -7.51 -3.54
CA THR A 249 10.02 -6.16 -4.11
C THR A 249 10.05 -5.03 -3.06
N GLY A 250 10.75 -5.25 -1.94
CA GLY A 250 10.88 -4.27 -0.85
C GLY A 250 9.70 -4.21 0.13
N LEU A 251 8.70 -5.08 -0.01
CA LEU A 251 7.55 -5.18 0.88
C LEU A 251 7.59 -6.45 1.72
N THR A 252 7.25 -6.34 3.00
CA THR A 252 7.03 -7.49 3.89
C THR A 252 5.80 -8.26 3.43
N VAL A 253 5.87 -9.62 3.36
CA VAL A 253 4.78 -10.46 2.84
C VAL A 253 4.32 -11.58 3.81
N ASN A 254 4.80 -11.59 5.03
CA ASN A 254 4.46 -12.64 6.01
C ASN A 254 2.94 -12.83 6.18
N VAL A 255 2.16 -11.75 6.23
CA VAL A 255 0.70 -11.78 6.40
C VAL A 255 -0.01 -11.07 5.24
N PHE A 256 0.36 -9.84 4.97
CA PHE A 256 -0.12 -9.01 3.87
C PHE A 256 1.01 -8.05 3.43
N PRO A 257 0.97 -7.50 2.21
CA PRO A 257 2.01 -6.56 1.76
C PRO A 257 2.09 -5.35 2.67
N ASN A 258 3.24 -5.11 3.27
CA ASN A 258 3.41 -4.00 4.21
C ASN A 258 4.80 -3.38 4.07
N LEU A 259 4.91 -2.15 4.55
CA LEU A 259 6.19 -1.44 4.65
C LEU A 259 7.01 -1.96 5.84
N ARG A 260 8.32 -1.96 5.70
CA ARG A 260 9.24 -2.23 6.82
C ARG A 260 8.96 -1.26 7.97
N ARG A 261 8.91 -1.76 9.22
CA ARG A 261 8.70 -0.93 10.42
C ARG A 261 9.65 0.26 10.50
N ASN A 262 10.91 0.05 10.11
CA ASN A 262 11.92 1.12 10.12
C ASN A 262 11.58 2.26 9.14
N TYR A 263 10.94 1.98 8.01
CA TYR A 263 10.50 3.03 7.08
C TYR A 263 9.52 3.99 7.75
N ILE A 264 8.49 3.45 8.38
CA ILE A 264 7.45 4.22 9.09
C ILE A 264 8.06 4.98 10.28
N ARG A 265 8.92 4.31 11.08
CA ARG A 265 9.59 4.92 12.23
C ARG A 265 10.50 6.08 11.81
N ASN A 266 11.29 5.90 10.77
CA ASN A 266 12.19 6.93 10.27
C ASN A 266 11.42 8.14 9.72
N LEU A 267 10.33 7.91 8.98
CA LEU A 267 9.53 9.03 8.47
C LEU A 267 8.83 9.78 9.61
N ARG A 268 8.32 9.07 10.63
CA ARG A 268 7.76 9.72 11.83
C ARG A 268 8.81 10.60 12.52
N ALA A 269 10.01 10.08 12.76
CA ALA A 269 11.09 10.85 13.38
C ALA A 269 11.46 12.09 12.56
N ILE A 270 11.50 11.99 11.23
CA ILE A 270 11.78 13.15 10.38
C ILE A 270 10.69 14.22 10.55
N LEU A 271 9.40 13.84 10.52
CA LEU A 271 8.30 14.78 10.70
C LEU A 271 8.25 15.38 12.12
N ASP A 272 8.67 14.62 13.14
CA ASP A 272 8.83 15.11 14.52
C ASP A 272 9.96 16.14 14.62
N HIS A 273 11.08 15.92 13.93
CA HIS A 273 12.16 16.90 13.82
C HIS A 273 11.70 18.16 13.07
N CYS A 274 10.99 18.04 11.96
CA CYS A 274 10.41 19.20 11.28
C CYS A 274 9.52 20.04 12.19
N GLN A 275 8.79 19.42 13.10
CA GLN A 275 7.93 20.12 14.06
C GLN A 275 8.73 20.83 15.17
N LYS A 276 9.85 20.25 15.61
CA LYS A 276 10.69 20.78 16.72
C LYS A 276 11.69 21.82 16.23
N ASP A 277 12.41 21.50 15.16
CA ASP A 277 13.60 22.20 14.72
C ASP A 277 13.33 23.07 13.47
N GLY A 278 12.15 22.93 12.88
CA GLY A 278 11.78 23.56 11.61
C GLY A 278 12.16 22.76 10.38
N MET A 279 11.53 23.12 9.24
CA MET A 279 11.69 22.41 7.96
C MET A 279 13.11 22.51 7.42
N PHE A 280 13.70 23.70 7.45
CA PHE A 280 15.04 23.97 6.91
C PHE A 280 16.14 23.22 7.67
N GLU A 281 16.18 23.31 9.02
CA GLU A 281 17.21 22.64 9.81
C GLU A 281 17.12 21.11 9.69
N THR A 282 15.90 20.59 9.62
CA THR A 282 15.70 19.15 9.36
C THR A 282 16.18 18.76 7.96
N ALA A 283 15.93 19.59 6.93
CA ALA A 283 16.44 19.37 5.57
C ALA A 283 17.96 19.37 5.53
N LYS A 284 18.61 20.32 6.20
CA LYS A 284 20.08 20.42 6.34
C LYS A 284 20.67 19.16 6.98
N SER A 285 20.08 18.70 8.10
CA SER A 285 20.47 17.43 8.74
C SER A 285 20.25 16.22 7.83
N TYR A 286 19.16 16.19 7.04
CA TYR A 286 18.87 15.11 6.09
C TYR A 286 19.90 15.07 4.96
N ILE A 287 20.31 16.23 4.44
CA ILE A 287 21.32 16.36 3.37
C ILE A 287 22.70 15.97 3.90
N SER A 288 23.10 16.45 5.09
CA SER A 288 24.41 16.16 5.71
C SER A 288 24.60 14.66 5.99
N LYS A 289 23.53 13.91 6.25
CA LYS A 289 23.54 12.44 6.40
C LYS A 289 23.65 11.68 5.06
N GLY A 290 23.83 12.39 3.94
CA GLY A 290 24.03 11.79 2.62
C GLY A 290 22.73 11.29 1.94
N PHE A 291 21.56 11.69 2.41
CA PHE A 291 20.28 11.31 1.79
C PHE A 291 19.90 12.17 0.56
N CYS A 292 20.68 13.19 0.25
CA CYS A 292 20.55 13.99 -0.97
C CYS A 292 21.72 13.73 -1.90
N THR A 293 21.42 13.37 -3.15
CA THR A 293 22.41 13.18 -4.22
C THR A 293 22.46 14.37 -5.20
N ASN A 294 21.64 15.39 -4.96
CA ASN A 294 21.57 16.58 -5.82
C ASN A 294 22.56 17.64 -5.33
N ALA A 295 23.70 17.74 -6.01
CA ALA A 295 24.75 18.72 -5.68
C ALA A 295 24.26 20.17 -5.72
N ALA A 296 23.30 20.50 -6.59
CA ALA A 296 22.74 21.85 -6.66
C ALA A 296 21.96 22.21 -5.37
N ILE A 297 21.17 21.28 -4.82
CA ILE A 297 20.46 21.48 -3.55
C ILE A 297 21.46 21.59 -2.39
N THR A 298 22.49 20.74 -2.39
CA THR A 298 23.54 20.79 -1.36
C THR A 298 24.28 22.13 -1.35
N ALA A 299 24.57 22.71 -2.54
CA ALA A 299 25.21 24.02 -2.66
C ALA A 299 24.30 25.18 -2.20
N MET A 300 22.99 25.01 -2.15
CA MET A 300 22.03 26.03 -1.69
C MET A 300 21.94 26.14 -0.18
N LEU A 301 22.51 25.20 0.59
CA LEU A 301 22.43 25.20 2.05
C LEU A 301 23.10 26.39 2.71
N GLU A 302 24.14 26.98 2.07
CA GLU A 302 24.91 28.10 2.60
C GLU A 302 24.38 29.46 2.12
N ASP A 303 23.35 29.46 1.26
CA ASP A 303 22.75 30.67 0.69
C ASP A 303 21.43 31.00 1.41
N PRO A 304 21.36 32.03 2.26
CA PRO A 304 20.16 32.39 3.00
C PRO A 304 18.96 32.72 2.09
N GLU A 305 19.20 33.27 0.88
CA GLU A 305 18.13 33.61 -0.08
C GLU A 305 17.49 32.38 -0.70
N LYS A 306 18.13 31.20 -0.59
CA LYS A 306 17.65 29.92 -1.15
C LYS A 306 17.08 28.95 -0.13
N GLN A 307 16.93 29.40 1.11
CA GLN A 307 16.34 28.59 2.17
C GLN A 307 14.97 28.01 1.77
N THR A 308 14.08 28.85 1.25
CA THR A 308 12.73 28.43 0.77
C THR A 308 12.82 27.36 -0.30
N THR A 309 13.78 27.46 -1.25
CA THR A 309 13.95 26.44 -2.30
C THR A 309 14.40 25.09 -1.72
N VAL A 310 15.22 25.08 -0.67
CA VAL A 310 15.63 23.85 0.03
C VAL A 310 14.44 23.25 0.78
N GLU A 311 13.61 24.07 1.42
CA GLU A 311 12.41 23.62 2.11
C GLU A 311 11.39 23.02 1.13
N GLU A 312 11.12 23.67 0.01
CA GLU A 312 10.23 23.16 -1.05
C GLU A 312 10.72 21.82 -1.60
N TRP A 313 12.03 21.69 -1.85
CA TRP A 313 12.62 20.43 -2.25
C TRP A 313 12.39 19.33 -1.19
N PHE A 314 12.59 19.67 0.08
CA PHE A 314 12.42 18.71 1.17
C PHE A 314 10.97 18.30 1.36
N VAL A 315 10.03 19.23 1.24
CA VAL A 315 8.58 18.94 1.20
C VAL A 315 8.27 17.97 0.08
N ALA A 316 8.84 18.17 -1.12
CA ALA A 316 8.64 17.23 -2.23
C ALA A 316 9.21 15.83 -1.94
N VAL A 317 10.35 15.73 -1.24
CA VAL A 317 10.92 14.45 -0.77
C VAL A 317 9.99 13.77 0.23
N LEU A 318 9.47 14.51 1.21
CA LEU A 318 8.54 13.98 2.22
C LEU A 318 7.22 13.56 1.58
N LYS A 319 6.70 14.36 0.65
CA LYS A 319 5.52 14.01 -0.16
C LYS A 319 5.70 12.66 -0.85
N GLY A 320 6.82 12.46 -1.55
CA GLY A 320 7.11 11.18 -2.21
C GLY A 320 7.17 10.00 -1.24
N LYS A 321 7.72 10.20 -0.03
CA LYS A 321 7.74 9.15 1.02
C LYS A 321 6.36 8.82 1.56
N ILE A 322 5.48 9.80 1.72
CA ILE A 322 4.10 9.62 2.19
C ILE A 322 3.25 8.99 1.09
N GLU A 323 3.41 9.40 -0.19
CA GLU A 323 2.75 8.76 -1.33
C GLU A 323 3.12 7.28 -1.46
N TYR A 324 4.34 6.91 -1.13
CA TYR A 324 4.74 5.50 -1.09
C TYR A 324 3.97 4.71 -0.01
N ILE A 325 3.67 5.33 1.15
CA ILE A 325 2.78 4.71 2.15
C ILE A 325 1.38 4.53 1.56
N ARG A 326 0.85 5.54 0.86
CA ARG A 326 -0.46 5.47 0.19
C ARG A 326 -0.51 4.34 -0.82
N GLN A 327 0.53 4.19 -1.65
CA GLN A 327 0.62 3.13 -2.64
C GLN A 327 0.56 1.72 -2.01
N VAL A 328 1.17 1.54 -0.83
CA VAL A 328 1.26 0.22 -0.19
C VAL A 328 0.08 -0.06 0.73
N LYS A 329 -0.38 0.92 1.49
CA LYS A 329 -1.41 0.76 2.52
C LYS A 329 -2.82 1.21 2.10
N GLY A 330 -2.94 1.88 0.96
CA GLY A 330 -4.19 2.48 0.49
C GLY A 330 -4.38 3.93 0.96
N ALA A 331 -5.25 4.65 0.24
CA ALA A 331 -5.55 6.06 0.48
C ALA A 331 -6.27 6.30 1.82
N GLU A 332 -6.99 5.31 2.31
CA GLU A 332 -7.77 5.40 3.55
C GLU A 332 -7.02 4.86 4.78
N SER A 333 -5.76 4.46 4.62
CA SER A 333 -4.95 4.02 5.74
C SER A 333 -4.70 5.15 6.73
N LEU A 334 -5.07 4.96 8.00
CA LEU A 334 -4.79 5.94 9.06
C LEU A 334 -3.30 6.31 9.15
N THR A 335 -2.40 5.37 8.85
CA THR A 335 -0.96 5.65 8.78
C THR A 335 -0.63 6.66 7.69
N TYR A 336 -1.25 6.53 6.50
CA TYR A 336 -1.09 7.49 5.41
C TYR A 336 -1.70 8.83 5.77
N LEU A 337 -2.97 8.83 6.18
CA LEU A 337 -3.74 10.04 6.47
C LEU A 337 -3.10 10.87 7.59
N SER A 338 -2.62 10.23 8.67
CA SER A 338 -1.95 10.94 9.78
C SER A 338 -0.63 11.61 9.35
N PHE A 339 0.18 10.94 8.51
CA PHE A 339 1.40 11.55 7.99
C PHE A 339 1.12 12.64 6.96
N ALA A 340 0.11 12.45 6.12
CA ALA A 340 -0.35 13.45 5.15
C ALA A 340 -0.83 14.73 5.85
N GLN A 341 -1.68 14.59 6.86
CA GLN A 341 -2.18 15.72 7.67
C GLN A 341 -1.01 16.43 8.41
N LYS A 342 -0.08 15.64 8.97
CA LYS A 342 1.09 16.24 9.66
C LYS A 342 1.95 17.04 8.70
N LEU A 343 2.20 16.54 7.47
CA LEU A 343 2.97 17.29 6.48
C LEU A 343 2.23 18.54 6.00
N ASN A 344 0.90 18.48 5.76
CA ASN A 344 0.09 19.64 5.43
C ASN A 344 0.24 20.75 6.49
N ARG A 345 0.11 20.40 7.78
CA ARG A 345 0.30 21.35 8.88
C ARG A 345 1.70 21.96 8.91
N LEU A 346 2.73 21.14 8.74
CA LEU A 346 4.14 21.61 8.77
C LEU A 346 4.48 22.52 7.59
N ALA A 347 3.90 22.26 6.43
CA ALA A 347 4.12 23.05 5.22
C ALA A 347 3.19 24.27 5.11
N GLY A 348 2.14 24.36 5.94
CA GLY A 348 1.13 25.44 5.89
C GLY A 348 0.25 25.43 4.63
N ILE A 349 0.23 24.33 3.87
CA ILE A 349 -0.54 24.18 2.62
C ILE A 349 -1.11 22.77 2.50
N ASP A 350 -2.22 22.62 1.79
CA ASP A 350 -2.86 21.34 1.52
C ASP A 350 -2.17 20.58 0.37
N ILE A 351 -1.08 19.88 0.70
CA ILE A 351 -0.33 19.02 -0.24
C ILE A 351 -1.12 17.75 -0.57
N PHE A 352 -1.85 17.23 0.43
CA PHE A 352 -2.66 16.04 0.35
C PHE A 352 -4.12 16.33 0.68
N ASN A 353 -5.04 15.69 -0.03
CA ASN A 353 -6.42 15.70 0.38
C ASN A 353 -6.61 14.70 1.54
N VAL A 354 -6.87 15.20 2.73
CA VAL A 354 -7.12 14.42 3.95
C VAL A 354 -8.57 14.49 4.41
N SER A 355 -9.49 14.85 3.52
CA SER A 355 -10.92 15.02 3.83
C SER A 355 -11.54 13.78 4.51
N ALA A 356 -11.10 12.58 4.13
CA ALA A 356 -11.56 11.35 4.78
C ALA A 356 -11.17 11.26 6.27
N LEU A 357 -10.01 11.80 6.67
CA LEU A 357 -9.61 11.87 8.08
C LEU A 357 -10.39 12.96 8.81
N ASN A 358 -10.47 14.16 8.22
CA ASN A 358 -11.23 15.27 8.81
C ASN A 358 -12.71 14.90 9.00
N ARG A 359 -13.29 14.18 8.02
CA ARG A 359 -14.67 13.68 8.14
C ARG A 359 -14.81 12.67 9.26
N LEU A 360 -13.89 11.72 9.38
CA LEU A 360 -13.94 10.69 10.43
C LEU A 360 -13.75 11.30 11.82
N ASP A 361 -12.81 12.23 12.00
CA ASP A 361 -12.62 12.97 13.25
C ASP A 361 -13.89 13.72 13.64
N ALA A 362 -14.48 14.48 12.68
CA ALA A 362 -15.72 15.21 12.91
C ALA A 362 -16.92 14.30 13.22
N LEU A 363 -17.03 13.14 12.52
CA LEU A 363 -18.06 12.14 12.84
C LEU A 363 -17.89 11.60 14.26
N ALA A 364 -16.64 11.29 14.66
CA ALA A 364 -16.33 10.81 15.98
C ALA A 364 -16.68 11.85 17.04
N GLU A 365 -16.19 13.06 16.92
CA GLU A 365 -16.41 14.15 17.90
C GLU A 365 -17.88 14.56 18.00
N LYS A 366 -18.59 14.68 16.85
CA LYS A 366 -19.96 15.18 16.83
C LYS A 366 -21.01 14.15 17.24
N ASN A 367 -20.75 12.86 17.03
CA ASN A 367 -21.75 11.80 17.26
C ASN A 367 -21.49 10.93 18.47
N THR A 368 -20.29 10.94 19.05
CA THR A 368 -20.00 10.06 20.19
C THR A 368 -19.97 10.83 21.51
N PHE A 369 -20.30 10.13 22.57
CA PHE A 369 -20.47 10.67 23.92
C PHE A 369 -19.84 9.75 24.95
N ILE A 370 -19.34 10.33 26.03
CA ILE A 370 -19.00 9.61 27.24
C ILE A 370 -20.30 9.43 28.00
N LEU A 371 -20.63 8.20 28.36
CA LEU A 371 -21.82 7.89 29.18
C LEU A 371 -21.37 7.50 30.58
N GLU A 372 -21.97 8.15 31.56
CA GLU A 372 -21.77 7.86 32.96
C GLU A 372 -23.07 7.41 33.61
N CYS A 373 -22.96 6.37 34.44
CA CYS A 373 -24.02 5.84 35.26
C CYS A 373 -23.62 5.95 36.72
N ASN A 374 -24.44 6.60 37.53
CA ASN A 374 -24.21 6.77 38.96
C ASN A 374 -25.35 6.12 39.77
N GLU A 375 -25.03 5.13 40.57
CA GLU A 375 -25.93 4.52 41.58
C GLU A 375 -25.22 4.45 42.94
N GLY A 376 -25.57 5.35 43.84
CA GLY A 376 -24.93 5.47 45.16
C GLY A 376 -23.43 5.77 45.03
N ASP A 377 -22.58 4.86 45.55
CA ASP A 377 -21.11 4.98 45.49
C ASP A 377 -20.49 4.27 44.29
N THR A 378 -21.29 3.67 43.40
CA THR A 378 -20.81 3.00 42.19
C THR A 378 -20.84 3.93 40.99
N TYR A 379 -19.76 3.89 40.20
CA TYR A 379 -19.52 4.77 39.05
C TYR A 379 -19.08 3.93 37.86
N ASP A 380 -19.98 3.79 36.90
CA ASP A 380 -19.69 3.09 35.64
C ASP A 380 -19.53 4.09 34.50
N GLN A 381 -18.50 3.90 33.66
CA GLN A 381 -18.21 4.71 32.47
C GLN A 381 -18.23 3.86 31.23
N GLY A 382 -18.91 4.33 30.20
CA GLY A 382 -18.94 3.72 28.88
C GLY A 382 -18.99 4.77 27.77
N SER A 383 -19.22 4.30 26.57
CA SER A 383 -19.42 5.13 25.39
C SER A 383 -20.87 5.08 24.92
N ALA A 384 -21.30 6.12 24.20
CA ALA A 384 -22.58 6.14 23.51
C ALA A 384 -22.43 6.91 22.17
N PHE A 385 -23.37 6.71 21.27
CA PHE A 385 -23.41 7.45 20.00
C PHE A 385 -24.83 7.83 19.62
N TYR A 386 -24.95 8.95 18.92
CA TYR A 386 -26.26 9.48 18.53
C TYR A 386 -26.56 9.15 17.07
N VAL A 387 -27.79 8.68 16.81
CA VAL A 387 -28.33 8.46 15.45
C VAL A 387 -29.63 9.23 15.33
N PRO A 388 -29.77 10.18 14.37
CA PRO A 388 -30.99 10.92 14.13
C PRO A 388 -32.21 10.01 13.90
N GLY A 389 -33.33 10.32 14.54
CA GLY A 389 -34.57 9.55 14.44
C GLY A 389 -34.63 8.29 15.33
N ILE A 390 -33.49 7.87 15.93
CA ILE A 390 -33.43 6.73 16.85
C ILE A 390 -33.15 7.21 18.28
N GLY A 391 -32.11 8.01 18.48
CA GLY A 391 -31.70 8.50 19.78
C GLY A 391 -30.25 8.23 20.11
N LEU A 392 -29.89 8.28 21.42
CA LEU A 392 -28.56 7.97 21.90
C LEU A 392 -28.48 6.47 22.21
N ILE A 393 -27.56 5.78 21.56
CA ILE A 393 -27.41 4.32 21.62
C ILE A 393 -26.15 3.96 22.42
N THR A 394 -26.24 2.93 23.26
CA THR A 394 -25.11 2.34 24.02
C THR A 394 -25.33 0.84 24.22
N SER A 395 -24.41 0.14 24.88
CA SER A 395 -24.59 -1.24 25.33
C SER A 395 -25.40 -1.31 26.62
N TYR A 396 -26.26 -2.34 26.78
CA TYR A 396 -27.09 -2.53 27.97
C TYR A 396 -26.24 -2.70 29.24
N HIS A 397 -25.14 -3.48 29.18
CA HIS A 397 -24.29 -3.71 30.33
C HIS A 397 -23.64 -2.43 30.89
N VAL A 398 -23.53 -1.34 30.12
CA VAL A 398 -23.05 -0.03 30.61
C VAL A 398 -24.08 0.68 31.47
N VAL A 399 -25.36 0.33 31.32
CA VAL A 399 -26.50 0.99 32.02
C VAL A 399 -27.25 0.02 32.92
N LYS A 400 -26.76 -1.20 33.11
CA LYS A 400 -27.39 -2.29 33.83
C LYS A 400 -27.59 -1.97 35.32
N SER A 401 -26.67 -1.23 35.95
CA SER A 401 -26.73 -0.84 37.35
C SER A 401 -27.93 0.07 37.66
N GLY A 402 -28.50 0.73 36.65
CA GLY A 402 -29.59 1.68 36.87
C GLY A 402 -29.08 3.06 37.34
N GLY A 403 -29.94 3.87 37.91
CA GLY A 403 -29.58 5.17 38.47
C GLY A 403 -29.71 6.34 37.49
N PHE A 404 -28.89 7.39 37.67
CA PHE A 404 -28.90 8.57 36.83
C PHE A 404 -27.88 8.45 35.71
N PHE A 405 -28.35 8.65 34.47
CA PHE A 405 -27.52 8.60 33.28
C PHE A 405 -27.18 10.00 32.79
N LYS A 406 -25.90 10.26 32.55
CA LYS A 406 -25.42 11.51 31.99
C LYS A 406 -24.53 11.25 30.79
N ALA A 407 -24.75 11.98 29.69
CA ALA A 407 -23.92 11.93 28.52
C ALA A 407 -23.15 13.24 28.34
N TYR A 408 -21.87 13.14 28.02
CA TYR A 408 -20.97 14.27 27.87
C TYR A 408 -20.26 14.24 26.53
N LYS A 409 -19.99 15.39 25.97
CA LYS A 409 -18.95 15.58 24.96
C LYS A 409 -17.58 15.60 25.63
N HIS A 410 -16.55 15.13 24.94
CA HIS A 410 -15.18 15.16 25.47
C HIS A 410 -14.70 16.57 25.85
N GLU A 411 -15.13 17.60 25.11
CA GLU A 411 -14.81 19.01 25.38
C GLU A 411 -15.46 19.54 26.67
N SER A 412 -16.63 19.01 27.02
CA SER A 412 -17.42 19.44 28.17
C SER A 412 -17.35 18.46 29.35
N TYR A 413 -16.46 17.45 29.26
CA TYR A 413 -16.28 16.49 30.35
C TYR A 413 -15.63 17.18 31.57
N PRO A 414 -16.26 17.12 32.73
CA PRO A 414 -15.86 17.91 33.89
C PRO A 414 -14.52 17.45 34.47
N SER A 415 -13.70 18.39 34.87
CA SER A 415 -12.48 18.17 35.63
C SER A 415 -12.74 17.88 37.12
N LYS A 416 -13.96 18.19 37.61
CA LYS A 416 -14.46 17.91 38.98
C LYS A 416 -15.92 17.51 38.93
N GLN A 417 -16.34 16.57 39.78
CA GLN A 417 -17.70 16.00 39.85
C GLN A 417 -18.84 17.03 40.11
N GLU A 418 -18.53 18.22 40.59
CA GLU A 418 -19.54 19.21 41.04
C GLU A 418 -20.06 20.16 39.91
N ASP A 419 -19.36 20.25 38.75
CA ASP A 419 -19.64 21.27 37.73
C ASP A 419 -20.42 20.75 36.51
N VAL A 420 -21.43 19.88 36.70
CA VAL A 420 -21.94 19.06 35.60
C VAL A 420 -23.28 19.50 35.06
N LEU A 421 -23.28 20.07 33.87
CA LEU A 421 -24.42 20.15 32.93
C LEU A 421 -24.38 18.93 31.94
N GLY A 422 -24.61 17.72 32.45
CA GLY A 422 -24.81 16.56 31.58
C GLY A 422 -26.22 16.56 30.98
N LEU A 423 -26.36 16.01 29.77
CA LEU A 423 -27.67 15.82 29.15
C LEU A 423 -28.49 14.80 29.95
N SER A 424 -29.70 15.17 30.36
CA SER A 424 -30.65 14.23 30.98
C SER A 424 -31.15 13.24 29.94
N LEU A 425 -31.09 11.96 30.23
CA LEU A 425 -31.44 10.88 29.34
C LEU A 425 -32.68 10.16 29.84
N LYS A 426 -33.59 9.80 28.92
CA LYS A 426 -34.75 8.97 29.20
C LYS A 426 -34.64 7.66 28.42
N LEU A 427 -34.51 6.54 29.10
CA LEU A 427 -34.47 5.21 28.48
C LEU A 427 -35.79 4.95 27.74
N ILE A 428 -35.72 4.51 26.48
CA ILE A 428 -36.89 4.22 25.62
C ILE A 428 -36.90 2.75 25.18
N ALA A 429 -35.75 2.12 24.99
CA ALA A 429 -35.65 0.70 24.66
C ALA A 429 -34.34 0.12 25.19
N ALA A 430 -34.37 -1.14 25.60
CA ALA A 430 -33.19 -1.88 25.99
C ALA A 430 -33.43 -3.40 25.91
N ASP A 431 -32.37 -4.16 25.70
CA ASP A 431 -32.39 -5.62 25.77
C ASP A 431 -31.05 -6.17 26.28
N GLU A 432 -31.10 -7.03 27.28
CA GLU A 432 -29.89 -7.61 27.91
C GLU A 432 -29.26 -8.68 27.01
N THR A 433 -30.03 -9.44 26.26
CA THR A 433 -29.54 -10.52 25.39
C THR A 433 -28.79 -9.95 24.20
N ILE A 434 -29.38 -8.98 23.53
CA ILE A 434 -28.76 -8.26 22.39
C ILE A 434 -27.69 -7.28 22.87
N ASP A 435 -27.75 -6.87 24.17
CA ASP A 435 -26.83 -5.95 24.80
C ASP A 435 -26.85 -4.53 24.20
N TYR A 436 -28.05 -3.94 24.10
CA TYR A 436 -28.21 -2.56 23.68
C TYR A 436 -29.17 -1.78 24.58
N ALA A 437 -29.00 -0.47 24.62
CA ALA A 437 -29.94 0.47 25.23
C ALA A 437 -30.01 1.75 24.38
N VAL A 438 -31.22 2.34 24.31
CA VAL A 438 -31.50 3.56 23.55
C VAL A 438 -32.18 4.56 24.45
N PHE A 439 -31.71 5.81 24.41
CA PHE A 439 -32.24 6.92 25.17
C PHE A 439 -32.83 7.98 24.23
N ALA A 440 -34.00 8.50 24.61
CA ALA A 440 -34.51 9.74 24.04
C ALA A 440 -33.63 10.91 24.51
N THR A 441 -33.34 11.82 23.62
CA THR A 441 -32.47 12.96 23.88
C THR A 441 -32.82 14.16 22.99
N SER A 442 -32.47 15.35 23.43
CA SER A 442 -32.55 16.58 22.63
C SER A 442 -31.30 16.88 21.81
N ILE A 443 -30.38 15.91 21.69
CA ILE A 443 -29.19 16.06 20.87
C ILE A 443 -29.60 16.30 19.41
N SER A 444 -28.92 17.25 18.76
CA SER A 444 -28.98 17.46 17.32
C SER A 444 -27.57 17.53 16.76
N VAL A 445 -27.39 16.96 15.58
CA VAL A 445 -26.12 16.97 14.83
C VAL A 445 -26.41 17.54 13.46
N GLU A 446 -25.50 18.36 12.91
CA GLU A 446 -25.61 18.91 11.57
C GLU A 446 -25.75 17.77 10.54
N GLU A 447 -26.60 17.95 9.52
CA GLU A 447 -26.97 16.91 8.55
C GLU A 447 -25.75 16.27 7.86
N GLU A 448 -24.70 17.06 7.57
CA GLU A 448 -23.48 16.57 6.92
C GLU A 448 -22.67 15.58 7.78
N TYR A 449 -22.83 15.64 9.12
CA TYR A 449 -22.17 14.76 10.09
C TYR A 449 -23.12 13.74 10.71
N ALA A 450 -24.39 13.74 10.34
CA ALA A 450 -25.38 12.82 10.87
C ALA A 450 -25.03 11.36 10.50
N LEU A 451 -24.98 10.49 11.51
CA LEU A 451 -24.78 9.06 11.29
C LEU A 451 -26.04 8.45 10.65
N ARG A 452 -25.79 7.54 9.71
CA ARG A 452 -26.85 6.75 9.03
C ARG A 452 -26.67 5.29 9.37
N ILE A 453 -27.77 4.53 9.37
CA ILE A 453 -27.73 3.08 9.57
C ILE A 453 -27.27 2.41 8.28
N GLY A 454 -26.28 1.53 8.39
CA GLY A 454 -25.78 0.71 7.29
C GLY A 454 -26.28 -0.73 7.37
N ASP A 455 -25.99 -1.49 6.32
CA ASP A 455 -26.35 -2.91 6.24
C ASP A 455 -25.40 -3.77 7.07
N SER A 456 -25.81 -4.09 8.29
CA SER A 456 -25.02 -4.96 9.20
C SER A 456 -25.36 -6.46 9.06
N ALA A 457 -26.46 -6.82 8.38
CA ALA A 457 -26.85 -8.22 8.17
C ALA A 457 -25.93 -8.93 7.17
N ASN A 458 -25.46 -8.21 6.15
CA ASN A 458 -24.62 -8.72 5.07
C ASN A 458 -23.11 -8.61 5.30
N LEU A 459 -22.67 -8.11 6.44
CA LEU A 459 -21.22 -8.05 6.80
C LEU A 459 -20.58 -9.43 6.73
N ARG A 460 -19.30 -9.48 6.32
CA ARG A 460 -18.52 -10.72 6.17
C ARG A 460 -17.22 -10.67 6.95
N VAL A 461 -16.66 -11.83 7.25
CA VAL A 461 -15.29 -11.94 7.78
C VAL A 461 -14.31 -11.37 6.74
N GLY A 462 -13.45 -10.46 7.19
CA GLY A 462 -12.52 -9.70 6.35
C GLY A 462 -12.97 -8.28 6.03
N ASP A 463 -14.26 -7.95 6.19
CA ASP A 463 -14.76 -6.59 5.97
C ASP A 463 -14.08 -5.61 6.95
N GLN A 464 -13.75 -4.43 6.43
CA GLN A 464 -13.14 -3.36 7.22
C GLN A 464 -14.22 -2.59 7.97
N VAL A 465 -13.98 -2.38 9.25
CA VAL A 465 -14.85 -1.57 10.12
C VAL A 465 -14.01 -0.58 10.92
N THR A 466 -14.64 0.51 11.34
CA THR A 466 -14.04 1.51 12.24
C THR A 466 -14.78 1.50 13.56
N ILE A 467 -14.07 1.27 14.67
CA ILE A 467 -14.60 1.35 16.02
C ILE A 467 -14.28 2.72 16.63
N ILE A 468 -15.25 3.34 17.30
CA ILE A 468 -15.11 4.66 17.90
C ILE A 468 -15.74 4.63 19.29
N GLY A 469 -15.02 5.13 20.31
CA GLY A 469 -15.50 5.20 21.68
C GLY A 469 -14.50 5.93 22.60
N TYR A 470 -14.72 5.86 23.90
CA TYR A 470 -13.92 6.52 24.92
C TYR A 470 -13.33 5.53 25.92
N PRO A 471 -12.29 4.77 25.53
CA PRO A 471 -11.68 3.82 26.46
C PRO A 471 -10.98 4.54 27.62
N ASN A 472 -11.27 4.14 28.86
CA ASN A 472 -10.66 4.71 30.08
C ASN A 472 -10.54 6.23 30.01
N HIS A 473 -11.65 6.90 29.68
CA HIS A 473 -11.63 8.32 29.38
C HIS A 473 -11.13 9.15 30.56
N GLN A 474 -10.29 10.12 30.26
CA GLN A 474 -9.83 11.17 31.18
C GLN A 474 -10.05 12.53 30.54
N THR A 475 -10.24 13.57 31.35
CA THR A 475 -10.42 14.93 30.90
C THR A 475 -9.35 15.33 29.89
N GLY A 476 -9.79 15.87 28.74
CA GLY A 476 -8.92 16.30 27.65
C GLY A 476 -8.60 15.23 26.60
N ASN A 477 -9.04 13.98 26.79
CA ASN A 477 -8.89 12.94 25.76
C ASN A 477 -9.95 13.10 24.66
N THR A 478 -9.54 12.96 23.40
CA THR A 478 -10.45 12.87 22.24
C THR A 478 -10.98 11.45 22.06
N PRO A 479 -12.03 11.23 21.24
CA PRO A 479 -12.51 9.90 20.93
C PRO A 479 -11.38 9.00 20.39
N PHE A 480 -11.37 7.75 20.82
CA PHE A 480 -10.51 6.71 20.25
C PHE A 480 -11.11 6.22 18.94
N VAL A 481 -10.32 6.22 17.90
CA VAL A 481 -10.72 5.77 16.55
C VAL A 481 -9.77 4.68 16.10
N GLN A 482 -10.28 3.48 15.79
CA GLN A 482 -9.48 2.35 15.33
C GLN A 482 -10.13 1.67 14.12
N ARG A 483 -9.40 1.55 13.03
CA ARG A 483 -9.78 0.68 11.90
C ARG A 483 -9.30 -0.74 12.14
N CYS A 484 -10.19 -1.71 11.91
CA CYS A 484 -9.95 -3.13 12.07
C CYS A 484 -10.77 -3.94 11.06
N ALA A 485 -10.51 -5.24 11.00
CA ALA A 485 -11.28 -6.16 10.17
C ALA A 485 -12.11 -7.10 11.04
N ILE A 486 -13.27 -7.53 10.54
CA ILE A 486 -14.07 -8.58 11.16
C ILE A 486 -13.28 -9.90 11.05
N THR A 487 -13.03 -10.56 12.18
CA THR A 487 -12.23 -11.79 12.23
C THR A 487 -13.06 -13.05 12.33
N SER A 488 -14.21 -13.00 13.01
CA SER A 488 -15.17 -14.10 13.04
C SER A 488 -16.58 -13.61 13.36
N LYS A 489 -17.57 -14.48 13.12
CA LYS A 489 -18.94 -14.34 13.56
C LYS A 489 -19.25 -15.50 14.48
N LYS A 490 -19.72 -15.22 15.69
CA LYS A 490 -20.07 -16.24 16.66
C LYS A 490 -21.36 -15.88 17.40
N THR A 491 -21.92 -16.82 18.12
CA THR A 491 -23.02 -16.57 19.04
C THR A 491 -22.45 -16.50 20.45
N TYR A 492 -22.75 -15.43 21.17
CA TYR A 492 -22.37 -15.24 22.54
C TYR A 492 -23.60 -14.83 23.37
N LEU A 493 -23.91 -15.57 24.43
CA LEU A 493 -25.11 -15.38 25.27
C LEU A 493 -26.41 -15.25 24.43
N GLN A 494 -26.57 -16.11 23.44
CA GLN A 494 -27.71 -16.20 22.50
C GLN A 494 -27.79 -15.07 21.43
N ALA A 495 -26.93 -14.05 21.47
CA ALA A 495 -26.87 -13.01 20.47
C ALA A 495 -25.65 -13.18 19.53
N PRO A 496 -25.77 -12.81 18.23
CA PRO A 496 -24.62 -12.74 17.34
C PRO A 496 -23.59 -11.71 17.80
N LEU A 497 -22.33 -12.14 17.85
CA LEU A 497 -21.18 -11.29 18.15
C LEU A 497 -20.16 -11.36 17.01
N PHE A 498 -19.78 -10.22 16.45
CA PHE A 498 -18.76 -10.12 15.42
C PHE A 498 -17.45 -9.67 16.07
N THR A 499 -16.45 -10.56 16.05
CA THR A 499 -15.13 -10.25 16.61
C THR A 499 -14.28 -9.48 15.59
N VAL A 500 -13.36 -8.65 16.09
CA VAL A 500 -12.53 -7.77 15.28
C VAL A 500 -11.03 -7.98 15.53
N SER A 501 -10.20 -7.61 14.57
CA SER A 501 -8.74 -7.66 14.67
C SER A 501 -8.14 -6.55 15.56
N GLY A 502 -8.95 -5.59 15.98
CA GLY A 502 -8.57 -4.49 16.87
C GLY A 502 -8.72 -4.86 18.34
N ARG A 503 -8.03 -4.14 19.23
CA ARG A 503 -8.24 -4.24 20.66
C ARG A 503 -9.41 -3.35 21.08
N ILE A 504 -10.35 -3.90 21.82
CA ILE A 504 -11.42 -3.15 22.49
C ILE A 504 -11.00 -3.01 23.96
N ILE A 505 -10.87 -1.77 24.42
CA ILE A 505 -10.45 -1.44 25.77
C ILE A 505 -11.68 -1.07 26.59
N HIS A 506 -11.65 -1.32 27.90
CA HIS A 506 -12.71 -0.95 28.84
C HIS A 506 -13.09 0.54 28.70
N GLY A 507 -14.39 0.86 28.75
CA GLY A 507 -14.93 2.20 28.49
C GLY A 507 -15.29 2.45 27.02
N ALA A 508 -14.77 1.65 26.04
CA ALA A 508 -15.22 1.73 24.66
C ALA A 508 -16.58 1.04 24.43
N SER A 509 -17.05 0.21 25.36
CA SER A 509 -18.36 -0.44 25.32
C SER A 509 -19.48 0.57 25.11
N GLY A 510 -20.45 0.25 24.22
CA GLY A 510 -21.49 1.17 23.80
C GLY A 510 -21.08 2.16 22.72
N GLY A 511 -19.83 2.18 22.31
CA GLY A 511 -19.35 2.98 21.19
C GLY A 511 -19.85 2.48 19.84
N VAL A 512 -19.63 3.25 18.79
CA VAL A 512 -20.13 2.99 17.44
C VAL A 512 -19.15 2.18 16.61
N VAL A 513 -19.70 1.28 15.78
CA VAL A 513 -18.96 0.60 14.71
C VAL A 513 -19.49 1.07 13.36
N LEU A 514 -18.59 1.60 12.51
CA LEU A 514 -18.91 2.11 11.18
C LEU A 514 -18.32 1.18 10.10
N ASN A 515 -19.02 1.04 8.97
CA ASN A 515 -18.50 0.41 7.76
C ASN A 515 -17.55 1.35 6.98
N SER A 516 -17.10 0.93 5.80
CA SER A 516 -16.22 1.75 4.94
C SER A 516 -16.88 3.03 4.41
N ASP A 517 -18.20 3.08 4.36
CA ASP A 517 -18.99 4.24 3.93
C ASP A 517 -19.37 5.18 5.09
N TYR A 518 -18.81 4.90 6.29
CA TYR A 518 -19.10 5.61 7.55
C TYR A 518 -20.56 5.47 8.03
N GLU A 519 -21.22 4.37 7.70
CA GLU A 519 -22.55 4.04 8.20
C GLU A 519 -22.47 3.14 9.43
N VAL A 520 -23.42 3.27 10.35
CA VAL A 520 -23.49 2.49 11.59
C VAL A 520 -23.85 1.04 11.29
N VAL A 521 -22.97 0.13 11.66
CA VAL A 521 -23.18 -1.32 11.49
C VAL A 521 -23.13 -2.10 12.81
N GLY A 522 -22.79 -1.46 13.94
CA GLY A 522 -22.80 -2.16 15.20
C GLY A 522 -22.57 -1.31 16.43
N ILE A 523 -22.74 -1.94 17.59
CA ILE A 523 -22.53 -1.40 18.93
C ILE A 523 -21.37 -2.18 19.57
N ILE A 524 -20.34 -1.49 20.06
CA ILE A 524 -19.17 -2.12 20.68
C ILE A 524 -19.60 -2.87 21.95
N LYS A 525 -19.22 -4.16 22.02
CA LYS A 525 -19.45 -5.02 23.17
C LYS A 525 -18.15 -5.57 23.73
N GLY A 526 -17.95 -5.42 25.03
CA GLY A 526 -16.80 -5.98 25.75
C GLY A 526 -15.53 -5.12 25.66
N GLY A 527 -14.69 -5.28 26.66
CA GLY A 527 -13.37 -4.66 26.75
C GLY A 527 -12.55 -5.36 27.84
N ILE A 528 -11.21 -5.25 27.76
CA ILE A 528 -10.29 -5.77 28.77
C ILE A 528 -10.33 -4.82 29.99
N GLN A 529 -10.51 -5.35 31.21
CA GLN A 529 -10.58 -4.52 32.43
C GLN A 529 -9.24 -3.91 32.82
N THR A 530 -8.11 -4.57 32.53
CA THR A 530 -6.76 -4.08 32.86
C THR A 530 -5.75 -4.42 31.74
N LEU A 531 -4.78 -3.53 31.52
CA LEU A 531 -3.58 -3.80 30.72
C LEU A 531 -2.75 -4.86 31.49
N GLY A 532 -2.89 -6.13 31.13
CA GLY A 532 -2.14 -7.22 31.79
C GLY A 532 -2.93 -8.50 32.02
N ASP A 533 -4.25 -8.47 31.89
CA ASP A 533 -5.05 -9.71 31.88
C ASP A 533 -4.80 -10.48 30.59
N ASP A 534 -4.58 -11.79 30.72
CA ASP A 534 -4.25 -12.69 29.61
C ASP A 534 -5.15 -12.48 28.41
N ASP A 535 -4.50 -12.29 27.27
CA ASP A 535 -5.02 -11.94 25.93
C ASP A 535 -6.01 -12.98 25.35
N THR A 536 -7.08 -13.32 26.02
CA THR A 536 -8.19 -14.02 25.38
C THR A 536 -9.12 -13.01 24.72
N ASN A 537 -8.78 -12.61 23.48
CA ASN A 537 -9.64 -11.80 22.58
C ASN A 537 -10.99 -12.47 22.24
N GLU A 538 -11.38 -13.50 22.98
CA GLU A 538 -12.46 -14.40 22.60
C GLU A 538 -13.85 -13.75 22.63
N ASN A 539 -14.05 -12.72 23.43
CA ASN A 539 -15.38 -12.11 23.62
C ASN A 539 -15.40 -10.59 23.31
N GLN A 540 -14.38 -10.08 22.63
CA GLN A 540 -14.31 -8.69 22.20
C GLN A 540 -14.82 -8.53 20.77
N GLY A 541 -15.78 -7.63 20.58
CA GLY A 541 -16.35 -7.41 19.27
C GLY A 541 -17.47 -6.39 19.30
N PHE A 542 -18.44 -6.57 18.42
CA PHE A 542 -19.63 -5.73 18.36
C PHE A 542 -20.87 -6.54 18.05
N VAL A 543 -22.00 -6.04 18.51
CA VAL A 543 -23.33 -6.54 18.16
C VAL A 543 -23.79 -5.83 16.88
N PRO A 544 -24.25 -6.56 15.84
CA PRO A 544 -24.80 -5.94 14.64
C PRO A 544 -26.03 -5.09 14.93
N ILE A 545 -26.06 -3.86 14.39
CA ILE A 545 -27.11 -2.88 14.72
C ILE A 545 -28.52 -3.32 14.30
N HIS A 546 -28.67 -4.11 13.21
CA HIS A 546 -29.98 -4.56 12.76
C HIS A 546 -30.76 -5.32 13.84
N LEU A 547 -30.09 -6.06 14.72
CA LEU A 547 -30.74 -6.81 15.81
C LEU A 547 -31.43 -5.86 16.81
N ALA A 548 -30.76 -4.76 17.17
CA ALA A 548 -31.36 -3.76 18.05
C ALA A 548 -32.58 -3.09 17.38
N LEU A 549 -32.48 -2.77 16.09
CA LEU A 549 -33.56 -2.13 15.32
C LEU A 549 -34.77 -3.07 15.13
N GLU A 550 -34.54 -4.34 14.84
CA GLU A 550 -35.59 -5.35 14.73
C GLU A 550 -36.32 -5.52 16.07
N HIS A 551 -35.58 -5.62 17.18
CA HIS A 551 -36.19 -5.73 18.51
C HIS A 551 -37.03 -4.49 18.83
N MET A 552 -36.51 -3.27 18.59
CA MET A 552 -37.28 -2.03 18.80
C MET A 552 -38.57 -2.00 17.99
N SER A 553 -38.54 -2.46 16.73
CA SER A 553 -39.72 -2.50 15.88
C SER A 553 -40.80 -3.48 16.36
N THR A 554 -40.44 -4.47 17.18
CA THR A 554 -41.38 -5.41 17.82
C THR A 554 -42.03 -4.81 19.07
N MET A 555 -41.37 -3.85 19.72
CA MET A 555 -41.89 -3.18 20.92
C MET A 555 -42.93 -2.09 20.61
N GLU A 556 -42.92 -1.55 19.38
CA GLU A 556 -43.89 -0.54 18.91
C GLU A 556 -45.21 -1.15 18.39
N LYS A 557 -45.28 -2.49 18.25
CA LYS A 557 -46.51 -3.25 17.89
C LYS A 557 -47.19 -3.80 19.14
#